data_6572a65b555da980aeaa3807dad4ae94
#
_entry.id   6572a65b555da980aeaa3807dad4ae94
#
_cell.length_a   1.000
_cell.length_b   1.000
_cell.length_c   1.000
_cell.angle_alpha   90.00
_cell.angle_beta   90.00
_cell.angle_gamma   90.00
#
_symmetry.space_group_name_H-M   'P 1'
#
loop_
_entity.id
_entity.type
_entity.pdbx_description
1 polymer ?
#
loop_
_entity_poly.entity_id
_entity_poly.type
_entity_poly.pdbx_seq_one_letter_code
_entity_poly.pdbx_strand_id
1 'polypeptide(L)'
;MIGCPVPPIARSCNGHHPGPHFVAAQKTAMMTNKIPLLIDTDPGVDDALALLMAFADQRHEVVALTIAAGNVGLDYTVRNALKLCEVVGRDDVPVYAGSPDPLLHPSLDAAHVHGRDGYGDVDLPAPTRQAETEHAALAILRLSHEYRGQLMLVMLGPLTNLALALKLDPTLPQRIGRIVVMGGAVTCHGNITPAAEFNIAFDPEAAHVVFGAFPHLLVSDWEATVAHGLPLPQAEKWLAADSNQARFYELISRKTRALSDDSKGGRWFTADALAMAWALNPDGARRVESRPMNIELNGTFSRGATIVDWNRQTGQPDNCDLLMDYDQERFEALVREALGAG
;
A
#
# COMPACT_ATOMS: atom_id res chain seq x y z
N MET A 1 -61.25 13.06 -39.40
CA MET A 1 -60.90 13.90 -40.55
C MET A 1 -60.74 15.31 -40.09
N ILE A 2 -59.54 15.80 -40.10
CA ILE A 2 -59.11 17.17 -40.46
C ILE A 2 -57.59 17.16 -40.23
N GLY A 3 -56.84 17.11 -41.32
CA GLY A 3 -55.41 17.22 -41.36
C GLY A 3 -54.96 18.67 -41.28
N CYS A 4 -53.86 18.94 -40.53
CA CYS A 4 -53.12 20.17 -40.63
C CYS A 4 -51.79 19.91 -41.33
N PRO A 5 -51.37 20.73 -42.26
CA PRO A 5 -50.09 20.57 -42.96
C PRO A 5 -48.92 21.20 -42.19
N VAL A 6 -47.80 20.50 -42.22
CA VAL A 6 -46.50 20.99 -41.69
C VAL A 6 -45.79 21.77 -42.81
N PRO A 7 -45.24 22.96 -42.56
CA PRO A 7 -44.42 23.70 -43.51
C PRO A 7 -42.98 23.18 -43.59
N PRO A 8 -42.27 23.36 -44.73
CA PRO A 8 -40.92 22.83 -44.94
C PRO A 8 -39.87 23.69 -44.24
N ILE A 9 -38.92 23.03 -43.58
CA ILE A 9 -37.75 23.65 -42.94
C ILE A 9 -36.67 23.89 -43.99
N ALA A 10 -36.32 25.15 -44.14
CA ALA A 10 -35.25 25.64 -45.00
C ALA A 10 -33.89 25.18 -44.49
N ARG A 11 -33.04 24.66 -45.38
CA ARG A 11 -31.62 24.41 -45.17
C ARG A 11 -30.86 25.73 -45.20
N SER A 12 -30.07 26.03 -44.19
CA SER A 12 -29.09 27.11 -44.19
C SER A 12 -27.75 26.59 -43.72
N CYS A 13 -26.85 26.68 -44.62
CA CYS A 13 -25.39 26.83 -44.68
C CYS A 13 -24.51 26.65 -43.44
N ASN A 14 -23.56 25.74 -43.59
CA ASN A 14 -22.15 25.69 -43.18
C ASN A 14 -21.59 26.89 -42.39
N GLY A 15 -21.20 26.60 -41.15
CA GLY A 15 -20.18 27.35 -40.40
C GLY A 15 -19.29 26.38 -39.71
N HIS A 16 -18.13 26.06 -40.32
CA HIS A 16 -17.04 25.35 -39.65
C HIS A 16 -16.43 26.30 -38.62
N HIS A 17 -16.64 26.05 -37.34
CA HIS A 17 -15.76 26.51 -36.27
C HIS A 17 -14.81 25.38 -35.89
N PRO A 18 -13.48 25.57 -35.97
CA PRO A 18 -12.54 24.61 -35.43
C PRO A 18 -12.60 24.70 -33.89
N GLY A 19 -13.07 23.63 -33.26
CA GLY A 19 -12.98 23.45 -31.81
C GLY A 19 -11.51 23.37 -31.36
N PRO A 20 -11.19 23.70 -30.11
CA PRO A 20 -9.83 23.61 -29.60
C PRO A 20 -9.34 22.16 -29.66
N HIS A 21 -8.30 21.94 -30.47
CA HIS A 21 -7.54 20.73 -30.46
C HIS A 21 -6.84 20.58 -29.09
N PHE A 22 -7.37 19.76 -28.21
CA PHE A 22 -6.61 19.22 -27.10
C PHE A 22 -5.53 18.32 -27.70
N VAL A 23 -4.34 18.85 -27.88
CA VAL A 23 -3.14 18.07 -28.11
C VAL A 23 -2.80 17.44 -26.75
N ALA A 24 -3.28 16.23 -26.52
CA ALA A 24 -2.75 15.38 -25.47
C ALA A 24 -1.28 15.16 -25.82
N ALA A 25 -0.39 15.79 -25.08
CA ALA A 25 1.03 15.49 -25.12
C ALA A 25 1.20 14.03 -24.62
N GLN A 26 1.23 13.10 -25.54
CA GLN A 26 1.73 11.76 -25.29
C GLN A 26 3.21 11.91 -24.92
N LYS A 27 3.48 11.95 -23.60
CA LYS A 27 4.80 11.62 -23.11
C LYS A 27 5.06 10.17 -23.54
N THR A 28 5.83 9.99 -24.59
CA THR A 28 6.40 8.70 -24.95
C THR A 28 7.28 8.34 -23.77
N ALA A 29 6.78 7.50 -22.86
CA ALA A 29 7.55 6.94 -21.77
C ALA A 29 8.69 6.18 -22.46
N MET A 30 9.92 6.63 -22.29
CA MET A 30 11.10 5.79 -22.51
C MET A 30 10.82 4.54 -21.65
N MET A 31 10.69 3.38 -22.29
CA MET A 31 10.54 2.10 -21.59
C MET A 31 11.80 1.89 -20.75
N THR A 32 11.78 2.32 -19.52
CA THR A 32 12.76 1.92 -18.52
C THR A 32 12.58 0.41 -18.34
N ASN A 33 13.68 -0.33 -18.30
CA ASN A 33 13.64 -1.79 -18.10
C ASN A 33 13.25 -2.15 -16.65
N LYS A 34 12.68 -1.17 -15.90
CA LYS A 34 12.29 -1.28 -14.51
C LYS A 34 10.82 -1.68 -14.37
N ILE A 35 10.51 -2.43 -13.33
CA ILE A 35 9.15 -2.82 -13.02
C ILE A 35 8.41 -1.62 -12.39
N PRO A 36 7.29 -1.16 -12.97
CA PRO A 36 6.53 -0.05 -12.41
C PRO A 36 5.85 -0.48 -11.11
N LEU A 37 6.11 0.27 -10.03
CA LEU A 37 5.65 -0.01 -8.68
C LEU A 37 4.73 1.12 -8.19
N LEU A 38 3.47 0.80 -7.93
CA LEU A 38 2.54 1.65 -7.21
C LEU A 38 2.41 1.13 -5.78
N ILE A 39 2.61 2.02 -4.80
CA ILE A 39 2.51 1.68 -3.38
C ILE A 39 1.32 2.42 -2.79
N ASP A 40 0.36 1.65 -2.23
CA ASP A 40 -0.74 2.18 -1.42
C ASP A 40 -0.37 1.98 0.05
N THR A 41 -0.37 3.06 0.82
CA THR A 41 0.28 3.12 2.14
C THR A 41 -0.38 4.18 3.02
N ASP A 42 -0.28 4.04 4.33
CA ASP A 42 -0.75 4.99 5.35
C ASP A 42 0.41 5.48 6.23
N PRO A 43 1.39 6.21 5.68
CA PRO A 43 2.74 6.36 6.20
C PRO A 43 2.86 6.60 7.69
N GLY A 44 3.14 5.51 8.41
CA GLY A 44 3.66 5.41 9.74
C GLY A 44 5.17 5.09 9.70
N VAL A 45 5.69 4.62 10.83
CA VAL A 45 7.13 4.38 10.97
C VAL A 45 7.62 3.19 10.13
N ASP A 46 6.88 2.08 10.06
CA ASP A 46 7.28 0.91 9.28
C ASP A 46 7.01 1.07 7.78
N ASP A 47 5.93 1.79 7.39
CA ASP A 47 5.73 2.26 6.02
C ASP A 47 6.94 3.06 5.53
N ALA A 48 7.47 3.96 6.37
CA ALA A 48 8.62 4.76 6.00
C ALA A 48 9.83 3.89 5.63
N LEU A 49 10.09 2.80 6.35
CA LEU A 49 11.16 1.87 6.03
C LEU A 49 10.88 1.15 4.69
N ALA A 50 9.66 0.68 4.49
CA ALA A 50 9.24 0.05 3.24
C ALA A 50 9.43 0.97 2.03
N LEU A 51 9.03 2.24 2.17
CA LEU A 51 9.21 3.25 1.13
C LEU A 51 10.69 3.54 0.87
N LEU A 52 11.53 3.66 1.91
CA LEU A 52 12.98 3.80 1.76
C LEU A 52 13.58 2.62 0.98
N MET A 53 13.13 1.38 1.26
CA MET A 53 13.55 0.18 0.51
C MET A 53 13.15 0.25 -0.95
N ALA A 54 11.90 0.64 -1.24
CA ALA A 54 11.40 0.78 -2.60
C ALA A 54 12.17 1.83 -3.40
N PHE A 55 12.52 2.97 -2.79
CA PHE A 55 13.29 4.03 -3.43
C PHE A 55 14.78 3.68 -3.63
N ALA A 56 15.34 2.79 -2.82
CA ALA A 56 16.72 2.32 -2.97
C ALA A 56 16.85 1.26 -4.09
N ASP A 57 15.82 0.46 -4.35
CA ASP A 57 15.88 -0.64 -5.33
C ASP A 57 16.00 -0.11 -6.75
N GLN A 58 16.98 -0.65 -7.50
CA GLN A 58 17.29 -0.22 -8.87
C GLN A 58 16.48 -0.95 -9.95
N ARG A 59 15.81 -2.05 -9.62
CA ARG A 59 15.04 -2.89 -10.55
C ARG A 59 13.59 -2.43 -10.70
N HIS A 60 13.10 -1.66 -9.73
CA HIS A 60 11.74 -1.13 -9.68
C HIS A 60 11.74 0.38 -9.85
N GLU A 61 10.63 0.91 -10.31
CA GLU A 61 10.39 2.34 -10.40
C GLU A 61 9.10 2.68 -9.67
N VAL A 62 9.21 3.42 -8.58
CA VAL A 62 8.03 3.93 -7.88
C VAL A 62 7.37 4.99 -8.76
N VAL A 63 6.26 4.61 -9.38
CA VAL A 63 5.52 5.46 -10.32
C VAL A 63 4.48 6.33 -9.64
N ALA A 64 4.02 5.95 -8.45
CA ALA A 64 3.09 6.71 -7.62
C ALA A 64 3.03 6.17 -6.18
N LEU A 65 2.66 7.06 -5.26
CA LEU A 65 2.17 6.71 -3.93
C LEU A 65 0.69 7.07 -3.84
N THR A 66 -0.15 6.10 -3.46
CA THR A 66 -1.56 6.32 -3.11
C THR A 66 -1.71 6.18 -1.60
N ILE A 67 -2.40 7.14 -0.98
CA ILE A 67 -2.37 7.28 0.48
C ILE A 67 -3.73 7.00 1.07
N ALA A 68 -3.76 6.13 2.09
CA ALA A 68 -4.92 5.85 2.90
C ALA A 68 -4.80 6.51 4.28
N ALA A 69 -5.92 6.68 4.96
CA ALA A 69 -5.94 6.79 6.41
C ALA A 69 -5.76 5.38 7.01
N GLY A 70 -5.14 5.31 8.18
CA GLY A 70 -4.91 4.05 8.88
C GLY A 70 -4.13 4.31 10.16
N ASN A 71 -2.82 4.21 10.13
CA ASN A 71 -1.94 4.47 11.28
C ASN A 71 -2.29 5.78 11.99
N VAL A 72 -2.58 6.82 11.21
CA VAL A 72 -3.14 8.11 11.63
C VAL A 72 -4.09 8.65 10.56
N GLY A 73 -4.76 9.78 10.82
CA GLY A 73 -5.66 10.40 9.85
C GLY A 73 -4.97 10.80 8.53
N LEU A 74 -5.73 10.86 7.45
CA LEU A 74 -5.26 11.04 6.07
C LEU A 74 -4.35 12.27 5.90
N ASP A 75 -4.65 13.40 6.57
CA ASP A 75 -3.84 14.62 6.46
C ASP A 75 -2.39 14.38 6.91
N TYR A 76 -2.20 13.59 7.96
CA TYR A 76 -0.87 13.22 8.46
C TYR A 76 -0.19 12.20 7.55
N THR A 77 -0.90 11.18 7.10
CA THR A 77 -0.31 10.15 6.22
C THR A 77 0.14 10.75 4.88
N VAL A 78 -0.65 11.67 4.29
CA VAL A 78 -0.27 12.42 3.09
C VAL A 78 0.96 13.31 3.34
N ARG A 79 0.97 14.06 4.46
CA ARG A 79 2.12 14.88 4.84
C ARG A 79 3.38 14.05 5.00
N ASN A 80 3.27 12.89 5.61
CA ASN A 80 4.38 11.95 5.86
C ASN A 80 4.94 11.39 4.55
N ALA A 81 4.08 10.98 3.60
CA ALA A 81 4.50 10.53 2.27
C ALA A 81 5.28 11.60 1.52
N LEU A 82 4.75 12.83 1.47
CA LEU A 82 5.40 13.97 0.83
C LEU A 82 6.76 14.28 1.46
N LYS A 83 6.83 14.28 2.81
CA LYS A 83 8.08 14.52 3.54
C LYS A 83 9.12 13.45 3.27
N LEU A 84 8.73 12.19 3.19
CA LEU A 84 9.65 11.10 2.87
C LEU A 84 10.20 11.24 1.44
N CYS A 85 9.37 11.61 0.46
CA CYS A 85 9.84 11.91 -0.89
C CYS A 85 10.91 13.01 -0.91
N GLU A 86 10.73 14.09 -0.13
CA GLU A 86 11.74 15.15 0.03
C GLU A 86 13.05 14.61 0.62
N VAL A 87 12.98 13.77 1.67
CA VAL A 87 14.16 13.18 2.34
C VAL A 87 15.02 12.37 1.37
N VAL A 88 14.39 11.64 0.46
CA VAL A 88 15.07 10.79 -0.54
C VAL A 88 15.35 11.51 -1.86
N GLY A 89 14.91 12.78 -2.01
CA GLY A 89 15.10 13.56 -3.24
C GLY A 89 14.27 13.05 -4.42
N ARG A 90 13.07 12.51 -4.15
CA ARG A 90 12.15 11.96 -5.15
C ARG A 90 10.85 12.79 -5.23
N ASP A 91 11.01 14.10 -5.36
CA ASP A 91 9.89 15.04 -5.54
C ASP A 91 9.16 14.86 -6.89
N ASP A 92 9.73 14.07 -7.79
CA ASP A 92 9.14 13.68 -9.06
C ASP A 92 8.01 12.64 -8.92
N VAL A 93 7.96 11.89 -7.81
CA VAL A 93 6.95 10.84 -7.58
C VAL A 93 5.63 11.46 -7.14
N PRO A 94 4.54 11.28 -7.90
CA PRO A 94 3.24 11.81 -7.53
C PRO A 94 2.65 11.10 -6.30
N VAL A 95 2.00 11.89 -5.43
CA VAL A 95 1.33 11.42 -4.21
C VAL A 95 -0.15 11.74 -4.32
N TYR A 96 -1.01 10.74 -4.21
CA TYR A 96 -2.46 10.86 -4.37
C TYR A 96 -3.16 10.57 -3.05
N ALA A 97 -3.88 11.55 -2.51
CA ALA A 97 -4.72 11.36 -1.34
C ALA A 97 -5.91 10.45 -1.66
N GLY A 98 -6.24 9.53 -0.76
CA GLY A 98 -7.34 8.59 -0.92
C GLY A 98 -8.46 8.81 0.09
N SER A 99 -9.04 7.70 0.59
CA SER A 99 -10.14 7.75 1.54
C SER A 99 -9.66 8.16 2.94
N PRO A 100 -10.33 9.13 3.59
CA PRO A 100 -10.02 9.48 4.98
C PRO A 100 -10.64 8.50 5.98
N ASP A 101 -11.61 7.68 5.56
CA ASP A 101 -12.38 6.79 6.42
C ASP A 101 -12.56 5.40 5.78
N PRO A 102 -12.79 4.35 6.58
CA PRO A 102 -13.21 3.04 6.10
C PRO A 102 -14.55 3.11 5.35
N LEU A 103 -14.89 2.07 4.58
CA LEU A 103 -16.12 2.04 3.77
C LEU A 103 -17.40 2.12 4.61
N LEU A 104 -17.41 1.59 5.81
CA LEU A 104 -18.66 1.41 6.56
C LEU A 104 -18.59 1.82 8.04
N HIS A 105 -17.53 1.50 8.75
CA HIS A 105 -17.43 1.72 10.20
C HIS A 105 -16.55 2.92 10.53
N PRO A 106 -16.65 3.46 11.76
CA PRO A 106 -15.72 4.50 12.22
C PRO A 106 -14.27 4.01 12.13
N SER A 107 -13.38 4.92 11.78
CA SER A 107 -11.94 4.66 11.69
C SER A 107 -11.35 4.29 13.05
N LEU A 108 -10.35 3.40 13.02
CA LEU A 108 -9.42 3.15 14.11
C LEU A 108 -8.15 3.96 13.85
N ASP A 109 -7.25 4.04 14.81
CA ASP A 109 -5.89 4.55 14.61
C ASP A 109 -4.86 3.72 15.40
N ALA A 110 -3.59 3.88 15.01
CA ALA A 110 -2.45 3.29 15.68
C ALA A 110 -1.49 4.35 16.25
N ALA A 111 -2.01 5.53 16.61
CA ALA A 111 -1.23 6.64 17.16
C ALA A 111 -0.45 6.28 18.44
N HIS A 112 -0.93 5.28 19.19
CA HIS A 112 -0.24 4.75 20.36
C HIS A 112 1.09 4.04 19.99
N VAL A 113 1.24 3.55 18.76
CA VAL A 113 2.46 2.93 18.23
C VAL A 113 3.28 3.96 17.46
N HIS A 114 2.68 4.62 16.45
CA HIS A 114 3.38 5.45 15.48
C HIS A 114 3.53 6.93 15.89
N GLY A 115 2.92 7.34 17.03
CA GLY A 115 2.81 8.76 17.37
C GLY A 115 1.55 9.38 16.76
N ARG A 116 1.10 10.52 17.29
CA ARG A 116 -0.09 11.24 16.81
C ARG A 116 0.04 11.77 15.40
N ASP A 117 1.29 12.01 14.98
CA ASP A 117 1.65 12.47 13.63
C ASP A 117 2.04 11.33 12.69
N GLY A 118 2.08 10.07 13.18
CA GLY A 118 2.51 8.89 12.44
C GLY A 118 4.03 8.72 12.37
N TYR A 119 4.82 9.72 12.72
CA TYR A 119 6.29 9.72 12.68
C TYR A 119 6.93 9.92 14.06
N GLY A 120 6.35 9.31 15.10
CA GLY A 120 6.95 9.24 16.44
C GLY A 120 6.82 10.52 17.26
N ASP A 121 5.88 11.40 16.93
CA ASP A 121 5.69 12.72 17.54
C ASP A 121 6.90 13.65 17.34
N VAL A 122 7.57 13.54 16.18
CA VAL A 122 8.69 14.39 15.80
C VAL A 122 8.18 15.60 15.04
N ASP A 123 8.56 16.80 15.48
CA ASP A 123 8.18 18.05 14.82
C ASP A 123 8.98 18.26 13.51
N LEU A 124 8.58 17.54 12.46
CA LEU A 124 9.16 17.68 11.14
C LEU A 124 8.61 18.93 10.44
N PRO A 125 9.44 19.68 9.70
CA PRO A 125 8.98 20.78 8.87
C PRO A 125 7.89 20.31 7.89
N ALA A 126 6.90 21.16 7.60
CA ALA A 126 5.89 20.86 6.59
C ALA A 126 6.55 20.56 5.23
N PRO A 127 5.98 19.65 4.42
CA PRO A 127 6.47 19.43 3.07
C PRO A 127 6.29 20.67 2.20
N THR A 128 7.18 20.83 1.21
CA THR A 128 7.20 22.00 0.32
C THR A 128 6.19 21.91 -0.81
N ARG A 129 5.81 20.68 -1.16
CA ARG A 129 4.81 20.38 -2.21
C ARG A 129 3.50 19.84 -1.63
N GLN A 130 2.47 19.79 -2.46
CA GLN A 130 1.16 19.23 -2.14
C GLN A 130 0.93 17.92 -2.88
N ALA A 131 -0.03 17.12 -2.39
CA ALA A 131 -0.53 15.96 -3.10
C ALA A 131 -1.24 16.37 -4.40
N GLU A 132 -1.32 15.43 -5.34
CA GLU A 132 -2.09 15.57 -6.56
C GLU A 132 -3.59 15.73 -6.26
N THR A 133 -4.33 16.38 -7.16
CA THR A 133 -5.77 16.62 -6.97
C THR A 133 -6.64 15.40 -7.30
N GLU A 134 -6.08 14.43 -8.04
CA GLU A 134 -6.77 13.18 -8.38
C GLU A 134 -6.86 12.28 -7.13
N HIS A 135 -8.01 11.66 -6.91
CA HIS A 135 -8.19 10.72 -5.79
C HIS A 135 -7.41 9.43 -6.04
N ALA A 136 -6.83 8.84 -4.98
CA ALA A 136 -6.01 7.61 -5.04
C ALA A 136 -6.66 6.47 -5.84
N ALA A 137 -7.95 6.19 -5.63
CA ALA A 137 -8.66 5.14 -6.35
C ALA A 137 -8.71 5.38 -7.88
N LEU A 138 -8.81 6.63 -8.31
CA LEU A 138 -8.79 6.98 -9.74
C LEU A 138 -7.37 6.88 -10.30
N ALA A 139 -6.37 7.29 -9.54
CA ALA A 139 -4.97 7.12 -9.90
C ALA A 139 -4.58 5.64 -10.08
N ILE A 140 -5.03 4.74 -9.18
CA ILE A 140 -4.87 3.28 -9.32
C ILE A 140 -5.47 2.81 -10.66
N LEU A 141 -6.70 3.20 -10.98
CA LEU A 141 -7.35 2.82 -12.24
C LEU A 141 -6.57 3.32 -13.44
N ARG A 142 -6.22 4.60 -13.49
CA ARG A 142 -5.49 5.21 -14.59
C ARG A 142 -4.13 4.53 -14.81
N LEU A 143 -3.34 4.36 -13.75
CA LEU A 143 -2.03 3.72 -13.83
C LEU A 143 -2.13 2.24 -14.21
N SER A 144 -3.21 1.53 -13.81
CA SER A 144 -3.45 0.15 -14.25
C SER A 144 -3.67 0.04 -15.76
N HIS A 145 -4.24 1.07 -16.40
CA HIS A 145 -4.35 1.14 -17.86
C HIS A 145 -3.03 1.50 -18.53
N GLU A 146 -2.27 2.44 -17.95
CA GLU A 146 -1.00 2.93 -18.46
C GLU A 146 0.06 1.83 -18.45
N TYR A 147 0.17 1.07 -17.36
CA TYR A 147 1.16 0.00 -17.16
C TYR A 147 0.55 -1.41 -17.27
N ARG A 148 -0.46 -1.58 -18.10
CA ARG A 148 -1.27 -2.79 -18.21
C ARG A 148 -0.46 -4.09 -18.21
N GLY A 149 -0.72 -4.96 -17.24
CA GLY A 149 -0.05 -6.25 -17.05
C GLY A 149 1.38 -6.18 -16.52
N GLN A 150 1.92 -4.97 -16.32
CA GLN A 150 3.26 -4.76 -15.79
C GLN A 150 3.23 -4.13 -14.39
N LEU A 151 2.14 -3.39 -14.04
CA LEU A 151 2.03 -2.70 -12.78
C LEU A 151 2.07 -3.68 -11.61
N MET A 152 3.03 -3.47 -10.72
CA MET A 152 3.06 -4.12 -9.41
C MET A 152 2.37 -3.19 -8.41
N LEU A 153 1.38 -3.72 -7.67
CA LEU A 153 0.77 -3.06 -6.53
C LEU A 153 1.40 -3.60 -5.24
N VAL A 154 1.78 -2.71 -4.35
CA VAL A 154 2.15 -3.05 -2.96
C VAL A 154 1.22 -2.28 -2.04
N MET A 155 0.37 -3.02 -1.35
CA MET A 155 -0.65 -2.51 -0.44
C MET A 155 -0.13 -2.67 0.98
N LEU A 156 0.27 -1.60 1.62
CA LEU A 156 0.86 -1.60 2.97
C LEU A 156 -0.14 -1.16 4.04
N GLY A 157 -1.14 -0.36 3.65
CA GLY A 157 -2.21 0.12 4.53
C GLY A 157 -3.56 -0.57 4.32
N PRO A 158 -4.63 -0.02 4.92
CA PRO A 158 -5.99 -0.49 4.72
C PRO A 158 -6.40 -0.47 3.25
N LEU A 159 -7.14 -1.48 2.81
CA LEU A 159 -7.44 -1.73 1.39
C LEU A 159 -8.55 -0.85 0.79
N THR A 160 -8.95 0.22 1.48
CA THR A 160 -10.09 1.08 1.12
C THR A 160 -9.94 1.69 -0.28
N ASN A 161 -8.76 2.22 -0.63
CA ASN A 161 -8.54 2.82 -1.95
C ASN A 161 -8.68 1.79 -3.08
N LEU A 162 -8.12 0.60 -2.90
CA LEU A 162 -8.18 -0.48 -3.89
C LEU A 162 -9.62 -1.02 -4.02
N ALA A 163 -10.35 -1.15 -2.90
CA ALA A 163 -11.75 -1.56 -2.93
C ALA A 163 -12.63 -0.54 -3.68
N LEU A 164 -12.42 0.76 -3.48
CA LEU A 164 -13.10 1.81 -4.25
C LEU A 164 -12.78 1.72 -5.73
N ALA A 165 -11.51 1.53 -6.10
CA ALA A 165 -11.10 1.33 -7.49
C ALA A 165 -11.80 0.10 -8.12
N LEU A 166 -11.87 -1.02 -7.41
CA LEU A 166 -12.57 -2.24 -7.84
C LEU A 166 -14.09 -2.04 -8.01
N LYS A 167 -14.72 -1.23 -7.16
CA LYS A 167 -16.15 -0.91 -7.31
C LYS A 167 -16.43 -0.01 -8.51
N LEU A 168 -15.49 0.85 -8.88
CA LEU A 168 -15.57 1.68 -10.08
C LEU A 168 -15.28 0.89 -11.35
N ASP A 169 -14.31 -0.03 -11.31
CA ASP A 169 -13.96 -0.90 -12.44
C ASP A 169 -13.60 -2.33 -11.97
N PRO A 170 -14.56 -3.27 -12.01
CA PRO A 170 -14.33 -4.67 -11.63
C PRO A 170 -13.33 -5.43 -12.52
N THR A 171 -12.92 -4.85 -13.65
CA THR A 171 -11.91 -5.48 -14.54
C THR A 171 -10.48 -5.14 -14.14
N LEU A 172 -10.28 -4.34 -13.10
CA LEU A 172 -8.96 -3.92 -12.60
C LEU A 172 -7.99 -5.10 -12.39
N PRO A 173 -8.38 -6.25 -11.77
CA PRO A 173 -7.46 -7.37 -11.54
C PRO A 173 -6.81 -7.92 -12.81
N GLN A 174 -7.49 -7.81 -13.96
CA GLN A 174 -6.98 -8.29 -15.25
C GLN A 174 -5.82 -7.44 -15.82
N ARG A 175 -5.56 -6.27 -15.22
CA ARG A 175 -4.53 -5.32 -15.65
C ARG A 175 -3.33 -5.25 -14.72
N ILE A 176 -3.44 -5.85 -13.54
CA ILE A 176 -2.37 -5.86 -12.55
C ILE A 176 -1.43 -7.03 -12.84
N GLY A 177 -0.13 -6.76 -12.89
CA GLY A 177 0.89 -7.78 -13.11
C GLY A 177 1.16 -8.60 -11.85
N ARG A 178 1.20 -7.94 -10.69
CA ARG A 178 1.45 -8.55 -9.39
C ARG A 178 0.85 -7.67 -8.29
N ILE A 179 0.39 -8.31 -7.21
CA ILE A 179 -0.09 -7.59 -6.02
C ILE A 179 0.46 -8.24 -4.75
N VAL A 180 1.04 -7.42 -3.87
CA VAL A 180 1.50 -7.83 -2.54
C VAL A 180 0.70 -7.03 -1.52
N VAL A 181 0.19 -7.70 -0.50
CA VAL A 181 -0.62 -7.13 0.58
C VAL A 181 0.08 -7.39 1.91
N MET A 182 0.37 -6.34 2.66
CA MET A 182 0.61 -6.45 4.09
C MET A 182 -0.74 -6.44 4.81
N GLY A 183 -1.04 -7.52 5.53
CA GLY A 183 -2.26 -7.58 6.32
C GLY A 183 -2.70 -8.98 6.69
N GLY A 184 -3.53 -9.04 7.70
CA GLY A 184 -4.09 -10.28 8.20
C GLY A 184 -3.25 -10.99 9.25
N ALA A 185 -3.86 -12.05 9.80
CA ALA A 185 -3.26 -12.94 10.77
C ALA A 185 -3.78 -14.37 10.47
N VAL A 186 -2.98 -15.16 9.76
CA VAL A 186 -3.43 -16.41 9.11
C VAL A 186 -3.73 -17.55 10.08
N THR A 187 -3.24 -17.44 11.33
CA THR A 187 -3.60 -18.37 12.42
C THR A 187 -4.42 -17.70 13.53
N CYS A 188 -5.01 -16.54 13.22
CA CYS A 188 -5.86 -15.73 14.12
C CYS A 188 -5.12 -15.25 15.39
N HIS A 189 -3.86 -14.87 15.27
CA HIS A 189 -3.11 -14.17 16.31
C HIS A 189 -2.93 -12.68 15.89
N GLY A 190 -3.99 -11.90 16.08
CA GLY A 190 -4.00 -10.50 15.66
C GLY A 190 -3.11 -9.57 16.50
N ASN A 191 -2.99 -8.33 16.04
CA ASN A 191 -2.22 -7.27 16.72
C ASN A 191 -3.09 -6.11 17.24
N ILE A 192 -4.30 -5.93 16.70
CA ILE A 192 -5.25 -4.90 17.16
C ILE A 192 -6.44 -5.50 17.92
N THR A 193 -6.90 -6.67 17.52
CA THR A 193 -7.82 -7.52 18.28
C THR A 193 -7.19 -8.90 18.45
N PRO A 194 -7.71 -9.78 19.33
CA PRO A 194 -7.16 -11.14 19.44
C PRO A 194 -7.13 -11.93 18.12
N ALA A 195 -8.02 -11.62 17.16
CA ALA A 195 -8.15 -12.39 15.93
C ALA A 195 -7.82 -11.60 14.65
N ALA A 196 -7.66 -10.28 14.73
CA ALA A 196 -7.50 -9.44 13.55
C ALA A 196 -6.22 -8.60 13.60
N GLU A 197 -5.60 -8.48 12.44
CA GLU A 197 -4.51 -7.57 12.16
C GLU A 197 -5.09 -6.18 11.78
N PHE A 198 -4.31 -5.10 12.05
CA PHE A 198 -4.75 -3.72 12.00
C PHE A 198 -5.30 -3.30 10.63
N ASN A 199 -4.59 -3.53 9.53
CA ASN A 199 -5.00 -3.11 8.18
C ASN A 199 -6.34 -3.74 7.78
N ILE A 200 -6.52 -5.02 8.10
CA ILE A 200 -7.78 -5.73 7.82
C ILE A 200 -8.89 -5.29 8.80
N ALA A 201 -8.56 -5.09 10.08
CA ALA A 201 -9.54 -4.64 11.08
C ALA A 201 -10.00 -3.20 10.87
N PHE A 202 -9.16 -2.35 10.28
CA PHE A 202 -9.50 -0.97 9.93
C PHE A 202 -10.67 -0.92 8.93
N ASP A 203 -10.62 -1.70 7.86
CA ASP A 203 -11.67 -1.79 6.85
C ASP A 203 -11.88 -3.23 6.35
N PRO A 204 -12.56 -4.09 7.16
CA PRO A 204 -12.81 -5.47 6.76
C PRO A 204 -13.66 -5.60 5.49
N GLU A 205 -14.56 -4.64 5.24
CA GLU A 205 -15.39 -4.61 4.04
C GLU A 205 -14.55 -4.37 2.79
N ALA A 206 -13.60 -3.44 2.85
CA ALA A 206 -12.66 -3.22 1.75
C ALA A 206 -11.80 -4.47 1.52
N ALA A 207 -11.26 -5.06 2.59
CA ALA A 207 -10.51 -6.30 2.49
C ALA A 207 -11.35 -7.42 1.86
N HIS A 208 -12.59 -7.61 2.30
CA HIS A 208 -13.50 -8.59 1.70
C HIS A 208 -13.71 -8.36 0.21
N VAL A 209 -13.88 -7.12 -0.23
CA VAL A 209 -14.02 -6.78 -1.65
C VAL A 209 -12.77 -7.14 -2.43
N VAL A 210 -11.58 -6.83 -1.91
CA VAL A 210 -10.30 -7.08 -2.58
C VAL A 210 -10.02 -8.58 -2.66
N PHE A 211 -10.13 -9.31 -1.54
CA PHE A 211 -9.87 -10.75 -1.48
C PHE A 211 -10.86 -11.56 -2.32
N GLY A 212 -12.08 -11.04 -2.50
CA GLY A 212 -13.08 -11.66 -3.39
C GLY A 212 -12.88 -11.35 -4.88
N ALA A 213 -12.14 -10.29 -5.23
CA ALA A 213 -11.99 -9.83 -6.61
C ALA A 213 -10.69 -10.31 -7.27
N PHE A 214 -9.59 -10.37 -6.52
CA PHE A 214 -8.30 -10.82 -7.04
C PHE A 214 -8.21 -12.35 -6.96
N PRO A 215 -7.86 -13.02 -8.05
CA PRO A 215 -7.73 -14.47 -8.05
C PRO A 215 -6.43 -14.96 -7.38
N HIS A 216 -5.49 -14.04 -7.12
CA HIS A 216 -4.17 -14.37 -6.59
C HIS A 216 -3.53 -13.15 -5.91
N LEU A 217 -3.46 -13.20 -4.58
CA LEU A 217 -2.85 -12.18 -3.74
C LEU A 217 -1.61 -12.76 -3.05
N LEU A 218 -0.51 -12.02 -3.03
CA LEU A 218 0.64 -12.35 -2.18
C LEU A 218 0.43 -11.66 -0.83
N VAL A 219 0.33 -12.41 0.24
CA VAL A 219 -0.02 -11.89 1.57
C VAL A 219 1.14 -12.10 2.55
N SER A 220 1.70 -10.99 3.04
CA SER A 220 2.63 -10.94 4.17
C SER A 220 1.85 -10.54 5.41
N ASP A 221 1.60 -11.48 6.29
CA ASP A 221 0.75 -11.31 7.45
C ASP A 221 1.51 -10.91 8.73
N TRP A 222 0.76 -10.73 9.82
CA TRP A 222 1.34 -10.36 11.10
C TRP A 222 2.22 -11.47 11.70
N GLU A 223 1.89 -12.75 11.52
CA GLU A 223 2.69 -13.84 12.03
C GLU A 223 4.05 -13.96 11.32
N ALA A 224 4.07 -13.75 10.01
CA ALA A 224 5.32 -13.62 9.25
C ALA A 224 6.16 -12.44 9.76
N THR A 225 5.52 -11.30 10.05
CA THR A 225 6.19 -10.12 10.65
C THR A 225 6.84 -10.46 11.98
N VAL A 226 6.13 -11.16 12.87
CA VAL A 226 6.66 -11.56 14.17
C VAL A 226 7.83 -12.54 14.03
N ALA A 227 7.74 -13.46 13.07
CA ALA A 227 8.82 -14.41 12.79
C ALA A 227 10.10 -13.72 12.28
N HIS A 228 9.94 -12.63 11.52
CA HIS A 228 11.04 -11.92 10.86
C HIS A 228 11.37 -10.55 11.48
N GLY A 229 11.05 -10.31 12.76
CA GLY A 229 11.42 -9.07 13.44
C GLY A 229 12.94 -8.79 13.37
N LEU A 230 13.33 -7.54 13.19
CA LEU A 230 14.72 -7.11 13.12
C LEU A 230 15.36 -7.12 14.52
N PRO A 231 16.56 -7.68 14.71
CA PRO A 231 17.26 -7.60 15.99
C PRO A 231 17.61 -6.13 16.31
N LEU A 232 17.12 -5.59 17.41
CA LEU A 232 17.35 -4.18 17.79
C LEU A 232 18.84 -3.78 17.81
N PRO A 233 19.76 -4.56 18.41
CA PRO A 233 21.17 -4.17 18.42
C PRO A 233 21.81 -4.10 17.04
N GLN A 234 21.25 -4.82 16.07
CA GLN A 234 21.70 -4.79 14.68
C GLN A 234 21.09 -3.58 13.95
N ALA A 235 19.80 -3.35 14.15
CA ALA A 235 19.10 -2.19 13.56
C ALA A 235 19.73 -0.86 14.01
N GLU A 236 20.13 -0.74 15.28
CA GLU A 236 20.81 0.45 15.81
C GLU A 236 22.14 0.75 15.10
N LYS A 237 22.89 -0.30 14.70
CA LYS A 237 24.11 -0.11 13.91
C LYS A 237 23.82 0.45 12.52
N TRP A 238 22.73 -0.02 11.88
CA TRP A 238 22.34 0.48 10.56
C TRP A 238 21.83 1.92 10.63
N LEU A 239 21.10 2.26 11.69
CA LEU A 239 20.62 3.62 11.95
C LEU A 239 21.74 4.63 12.25
N ALA A 240 22.92 4.16 12.65
CA ALA A 240 24.10 4.99 12.85
C ALA A 240 24.85 5.35 11.55
N ALA A 241 24.38 4.89 10.39
CA ALA A 241 25.00 5.20 9.10
C ALA A 241 24.94 6.71 8.80
N ASP A 242 25.96 7.21 8.12
CA ASP A 242 26.05 8.63 7.72
C ASP A 242 25.28 8.89 6.41
N SER A 243 23.96 8.71 6.44
CA SER A 243 23.04 8.97 5.35
C SER A 243 21.87 9.85 5.80
N ASN A 244 21.19 10.52 4.85
CA ASN A 244 19.98 11.27 5.15
C ASN A 244 18.85 10.32 5.58
N GLN A 245 18.75 9.17 4.94
CA GLN A 245 17.75 8.13 5.20
C GLN A 245 17.90 7.56 6.62
N ALA A 246 19.12 7.19 7.01
CA ALA A 246 19.38 6.67 8.36
C ALA A 246 19.08 7.72 9.44
N ARG A 247 19.53 8.97 9.26
CA ARG A 247 19.26 10.07 10.20
C ARG A 247 17.75 10.34 10.33
N PHE A 248 17.04 10.40 9.22
CA PHE A 248 15.59 10.58 9.22
C PHE A 248 14.88 9.42 9.92
N TYR A 249 15.23 8.19 9.54
CA TYR A 249 14.56 7.00 10.04
C TYR A 249 14.91 6.73 11.52
N GLU A 250 16.14 7.02 11.95
CA GLU A 250 16.52 6.99 13.36
C GLU A 250 15.62 7.91 14.20
N LEU A 251 15.38 9.13 13.72
CA LEU A 251 14.59 10.12 14.41
C LEU A 251 13.13 9.67 14.60
N ILE A 252 12.45 9.27 13.54
CA ILE A 252 11.02 8.90 13.58
C ILE A 252 10.76 7.57 14.27
N SER A 253 11.74 6.66 14.32
CA SER A 253 11.58 5.29 14.84
C SER A 253 11.90 5.14 16.35
N ARG A 254 12.35 6.18 17.02
CA ARG A 254 12.76 6.10 18.45
C ARG A 254 11.66 5.54 19.35
N LYS A 255 10.43 6.02 19.15
CA LYS A 255 9.27 5.58 19.95
C LYS A 255 8.94 4.12 19.74
N THR A 256 8.85 3.66 18.48
CA THR A 256 8.51 2.27 18.15
C THR A 256 9.61 1.31 18.56
N ARG A 257 10.89 1.70 18.48
CA ARG A 257 12.01 0.90 18.96
C ARG A 257 12.01 0.75 20.49
N ALA A 258 11.73 1.81 21.23
CA ALA A 258 11.60 1.73 22.69
C ALA A 258 10.48 0.78 23.12
N LEU A 259 9.31 0.82 22.45
CA LEU A 259 8.22 -0.12 22.70
C LEU A 259 8.61 -1.56 22.40
N SER A 260 9.49 -1.79 21.42
CA SER A 260 9.93 -3.12 21.01
C SER A 260 10.96 -3.72 21.98
N ASP A 261 11.82 -2.93 22.59
CA ASP A 261 12.79 -3.40 23.59
C ASP A 261 12.07 -3.91 24.84
N ASP A 262 11.09 -3.18 25.33
CA ASP A 262 10.36 -3.52 26.55
C ASP A 262 9.43 -4.72 26.42
N SER A 263 8.77 -4.91 25.28
CA SER A 263 7.64 -5.86 25.15
C SER A 263 7.87 -7.01 24.19
N LYS A 264 8.88 -6.95 23.31
CA LYS A 264 9.04 -7.84 22.16
C LYS A 264 10.39 -8.60 22.15
N GLY A 265 11.05 -8.71 23.30
CA GLY A 265 12.29 -9.48 23.45
C GLY A 265 13.45 -8.98 22.59
N GLY A 266 13.58 -7.67 22.43
CA GLY A 266 14.66 -7.05 21.66
C GLY A 266 14.54 -7.22 20.13
N ARG A 267 13.33 -7.52 19.63
CA ARG A 267 13.03 -7.60 18.19
C ARG A 267 12.09 -6.47 17.78
N TRP A 268 12.42 -5.81 16.70
CA TRP A 268 11.63 -4.73 16.13
C TRP A 268 10.80 -5.23 14.95
N PHE A 269 9.49 -5.13 15.05
CA PHE A 269 8.56 -5.58 14.04
C PHE A 269 8.28 -4.44 13.06
N THR A 270 8.59 -4.68 11.78
CA THR A 270 8.44 -3.75 10.67
C THR A 270 7.69 -4.47 9.57
N ALA A 271 6.35 -4.52 9.72
CA ALA A 271 5.48 -5.35 8.91
C ALA A 271 5.56 -5.01 7.41
N ASP A 272 5.47 -3.73 7.11
CA ASP A 272 5.50 -3.22 5.74
C ASP A 272 6.84 -3.45 5.07
N ALA A 273 7.93 -3.34 5.84
CA ALA A 273 9.26 -3.61 5.33
C ALA A 273 9.44 -5.08 4.89
N LEU A 274 8.83 -6.05 5.60
CA LEU A 274 8.85 -7.46 5.19
C LEU A 274 8.02 -7.67 3.91
N ALA A 275 6.84 -7.09 3.83
CA ALA A 275 6.00 -7.16 2.62
C ALA A 275 6.71 -6.53 1.42
N MET A 276 7.36 -5.38 1.62
CA MET A 276 8.18 -4.73 0.60
C MET A 276 9.38 -5.59 0.21
N ALA A 277 10.07 -6.23 1.16
CA ALA A 277 11.16 -7.15 0.85
C ALA A 277 10.71 -8.28 -0.07
N TRP A 278 9.54 -8.87 0.17
CA TRP A 278 8.97 -9.89 -0.70
C TRP A 278 8.58 -9.34 -2.09
N ALA A 279 8.06 -8.13 -2.15
CA ALA A 279 7.76 -7.46 -3.42
C ALA A 279 9.03 -7.25 -4.25
N LEU A 280 10.08 -6.69 -3.66
CA LEU A 280 11.32 -6.34 -4.32
C LEU A 280 12.21 -7.55 -4.62
N ASN A 281 12.20 -8.56 -3.76
CA ASN A 281 13.02 -9.76 -3.88
C ASN A 281 12.21 -11.04 -3.61
N PRO A 282 11.39 -11.48 -4.58
CA PRO A 282 10.52 -12.65 -4.42
C PRO A 282 11.27 -13.96 -4.14
N ASP A 283 12.51 -14.08 -4.61
CA ASP A 283 13.35 -15.26 -4.40
C ASP A 283 13.82 -15.40 -2.93
N GLY A 284 13.54 -14.42 -2.10
CA GLY A 284 13.77 -14.48 -0.65
C GLY A 284 12.72 -15.30 0.09
N ALA A 285 11.55 -15.55 -0.49
CA ALA A 285 10.50 -16.36 0.12
C ALA A 285 10.95 -17.85 0.14
N ARG A 286 11.22 -18.39 1.33
CA ARG A 286 11.64 -19.78 1.53
C ARG A 286 10.49 -20.75 1.60
N ARG A 287 9.33 -20.29 2.11
CA ARG A 287 8.11 -21.09 2.17
C ARG A 287 6.90 -20.19 1.92
N VAL A 288 6.09 -20.61 0.95
CA VAL A 288 4.83 -19.99 0.59
C VAL A 288 3.75 -21.07 0.53
N GLU A 289 2.57 -20.77 1.04
CA GLU A 289 1.44 -21.70 0.98
C GLU A 289 0.24 -21.05 0.31
N SER A 290 -0.24 -21.67 -0.80
CA SER A 290 -1.45 -21.23 -1.49
C SER A 290 -2.68 -21.78 -0.78
N ARG A 291 -3.62 -20.89 -0.38
CA ARG A 291 -4.87 -21.26 0.33
C ARG A 291 -6.05 -20.38 -0.08
N PRO A 292 -7.28 -20.91 0.04
CA PRO A 292 -8.46 -20.06 0.09
C PRO A 292 -8.45 -19.23 1.38
N MET A 293 -8.62 -17.91 1.27
CA MET A 293 -8.72 -17.00 2.40
C MET A 293 -9.90 -16.05 2.25
N ASN A 294 -10.66 -15.86 3.33
CA ASN A 294 -11.82 -15.00 3.41
C ASN A 294 -11.69 -14.06 4.61
N ILE A 295 -12.46 -12.96 4.59
CA ILE A 295 -12.49 -11.99 5.67
C ILE A 295 -13.80 -12.14 6.46
N GLU A 296 -13.68 -12.25 7.78
CA GLU A 296 -14.86 -12.31 8.67
C GLU A 296 -15.42 -10.91 8.92
N LEU A 297 -16.70 -10.71 8.58
CA LEU A 297 -17.36 -9.40 8.66
C LEU A 297 -18.30 -9.26 9.89
N ASN A 298 -18.85 -10.35 10.39
CA ASN A 298 -20.01 -10.31 11.30
C ASN A 298 -19.72 -10.77 12.73
N GLY A 299 -18.60 -11.44 12.98
CA GLY A 299 -18.30 -12.02 14.29
C GLY A 299 -18.01 -10.97 15.35
N THR A 300 -18.58 -11.11 16.54
CA THR A 300 -18.36 -10.17 17.65
C THR A 300 -16.88 -10.11 18.08
N PHE A 301 -16.17 -11.24 18.06
CA PHE A 301 -14.76 -11.33 18.46
C PHE A 301 -13.80 -11.61 17.30
N SER A 302 -14.36 -11.91 16.13
CA SER A 302 -13.58 -12.33 14.96
C SER A 302 -13.72 -11.38 13.75
N ARG A 303 -14.49 -10.29 13.86
CA ARG A 303 -14.60 -9.29 12.80
C ARG A 303 -13.20 -8.80 12.40
N GLY A 304 -12.92 -8.79 11.10
CA GLY A 304 -11.61 -8.45 10.55
C GLY A 304 -10.60 -9.61 10.59
N ALA A 305 -10.96 -10.78 11.13
CA ALA A 305 -10.09 -11.95 11.05
C ALA A 305 -9.97 -12.46 9.61
N THR A 306 -8.77 -12.89 9.25
CA THR A 306 -8.49 -13.59 8.00
C THR A 306 -8.69 -15.09 8.21
N ILE A 307 -9.70 -15.64 7.58
CA ILE A 307 -10.08 -17.05 7.73
C ILE A 307 -9.47 -17.86 6.59
N VAL A 308 -8.38 -18.57 6.90
CA VAL A 308 -7.67 -19.44 5.97
C VAL A 308 -8.26 -20.85 6.00
N ASP A 309 -8.67 -21.36 4.86
CA ASP A 309 -9.13 -22.76 4.76
C ASP A 309 -7.94 -23.71 4.57
N TRP A 310 -7.25 -23.97 5.69
CA TRP A 310 -6.06 -24.83 5.72
C TRP A 310 -6.31 -26.22 5.19
N ASN A 311 -7.50 -26.75 5.41
CA ASN A 311 -7.89 -28.12 5.07
C ASN A 311 -8.74 -28.21 3.78
N ARG A 312 -8.94 -27.10 3.06
CA ARG A 312 -9.73 -27.01 1.82
C ARG A 312 -11.16 -27.55 1.99
N GLN A 313 -11.79 -27.26 3.14
CA GLN A 313 -13.13 -27.74 3.50
C GLN A 313 -14.24 -27.01 2.76
N THR A 314 -14.01 -25.77 2.33
CA THR A 314 -14.98 -24.95 1.63
C THR A 314 -15.11 -25.33 0.14
N GLY A 315 -14.11 -26.02 -0.41
CA GLY A 315 -14.03 -26.29 -1.84
C GLY A 315 -13.77 -25.05 -2.71
N GLN A 316 -13.47 -23.89 -2.10
CA GLN A 316 -13.10 -22.68 -2.84
C GLN A 316 -11.70 -22.82 -3.46
N PRO A 317 -11.45 -22.18 -4.61
CA PRO A 317 -10.11 -22.12 -5.17
C PRO A 317 -9.18 -21.29 -4.27
N ASP A 318 -7.88 -21.57 -4.37
CA ASP A 318 -6.86 -20.75 -3.72
C ASP A 318 -6.90 -19.34 -4.33
N ASN A 319 -6.94 -18.31 -3.47
CA ASN A 319 -6.90 -16.90 -3.86
C ASN A 319 -5.73 -16.14 -3.24
N CYS A 320 -4.97 -16.78 -2.34
CA CYS A 320 -3.84 -16.17 -1.67
C CYS A 320 -2.63 -17.11 -1.64
N ASP A 321 -1.45 -16.55 -1.84
CA ASP A 321 -0.15 -17.10 -1.47
C ASP A 321 0.30 -16.45 -0.16
N LEU A 322 0.43 -17.24 0.89
CA LEU A 322 0.75 -16.80 2.23
C LEU A 322 2.27 -16.92 2.46
N LEU A 323 2.92 -15.85 2.87
CA LEU A 323 4.34 -15.86 3.22
C LEU A 323 4.52 -16.56 4.58
N MET A 324 5.05 -17.78 4.57
CA MET A 324 5.25 -18.55 5.78
C MET A 324 6.69 -18.47 6.32
N ASP A 325 7.67 -18.20 5.45
CA ASP A 325 9.07 -18.00 5.82
C ASP A 325 9.81 -17.21 4.74
N TYR A 326 10.65 -16.28 5.17
CA TYR A 326 11.48 -15.44 4.31
C TYR A 326 12.94 -15.52 4.70
N ASP A 327 13.85 -15.31 3.79
CA ASP A 327 15.28 -15.24 4.05
C ASP A 327 15.64 -14.02 4.90
N GLN A 328 15.94 -14.22 6.18
CA GLN A 328 16.23 -13.15 7.12
C GLN A 328 17.45 -12.31 6.70
N GLU A 329 18.50 -12.94 6.17
CA GLU A 329 19.72 -12.23 5.75
C GLU A 329 19.45 -11.32 4.55
N ARG A 330 18.62 -11.77 3.61
CA ARG A 330 18.16 -10.96 2.48
C ARG A 330 17.28 -9.79 2.92
N PHE A 331 16.37 -10.03 3.86
CA PHE A 331 15.55 -8.97 4.43
C PHE A 331 16.42 -7.89 5.08
N GLU A 332 17.33 -8.29 5.96
CA GLU A 332 18.25 -7.37 6.63
C GLU A 332 19.18 -6.64 5.64
N ALA A 333 19.59 -7.30 4.54
CA ALA A 333 20.40 -6.66 3.49
C ALA A 333 19.64 -5.53 2.79
N LEU A 334 18.36 -5.74 2.45
CA LEU A 334 17.51 -4.72 1.85
C LEU A 334 17.30 -3.51 2.79
N VAL A 335 17.10 -3.78 4.09
CA VAL A 335 16.99 -2.72 5.10
C VAL A 335 18.29 -1.92 5.20
N ARG A 336 19.44 -2.57 5.23
CA ARG A 336 20.75 -1.89 5.26
C ARG A 336 20.97 -1.01 4.04
N GLU A 337 20.67 -1.53 2.85
CA GLU A 337 20.77 -0.77 1.60
C GLU A 337 19.88 0.47 1.65
N ALA A 338 18.62 0.34 2.09
CA ALA A 338 17.67 1.43 2.22
C ALA A 338 18.16 2.55 3.16
N LEU A 339 18.89 2.19 4.21
CA LEU A 339 19.46 3.12 5.18
C LEU A 339 20.85 3.63 4.78
N GLY A 340 21.42 3.18 3.65
CA GLY A 340 22.78 3.54 3.24
C GLY A 340 23.85 3.01 4.19
N ALA A 341 23.59 1.88 4.87
CA ALA A 341 24.46 1.19 5.81
C ALA A 341 25.17 -0.01 5.20
N GLY A 342 25.21 -0.09 3.88
CA GLY A 342 25.81 -1.17 3.10
C GLY A 342 27.32 -1.07 2.95
#